data_9f7bf5efd8d1e70250a817921ef3d061
#
_entry.id   9f7bf5efd8d1e70250a817921ef3d061
#
_cell.length_a   1.000
_cell.length_b   1.000
_cell.length_c   1.000
_cell.angle_alpha   90.00
_cell.angle_beta   90.00
_cell.angle_gamma   90.00
#
_symmetry.space_group_name_H-M   'P 1'
#
loop_
_entity.id
_entity.type
_entity.pdbx_description
1 polymer ?
#
loop_
_entity_poly.entity_id
_entity_poly.type
_entity_poly.pdbx_seq_one_letter_code
_entity_poly.pdbx_strand_id
1 'polypeptide(L)'
;MLINKKIDNLDFKCGIGIDYGRMRVMKVGVVTKGAENDDNKGLVWVGYPANFVSRLTDCANKEFTDIMYQVDAKFYHYNLWGDNTLFGFKPSGWYRETQKLTAEELAQSLAVKTVGYGSALTVSKCIDPVSIKQIKEKYKYDAILVSDAVYKGFKKENPNDNSILENWWKVQKRSIRDIDFDVWGADLHWIFSD
;
A
#
# COMPACT_ATOMS: atom_id res chain seq x y z
N MET A 1 -2.48 18.22 41.10
CA MET A 1 -2.82 19.22 40.06
C MET A 1 -1.54 19.78 39.43
N LEU A 2 -0.64 18.89 38.93
CA LEU A 2 0.66 19.28 38.37
C LEU A 2 1.00 18.55 37.06
N ILE A 3 0.04 17.82 36.46
CA ILE A 3 0.28 17.02 35.25
C ILE A 3 -0.14 17.74 33.96
N ASN A 4 -0.99 18.78 34.03
CA ASN A 4 -1.62 19.39 32.86
C ASN A 4 -0.86 20.52 32.15
N LYS A 5 0.35 20.87 32.55
CA LYS A 5 1.05 22.02 31.95
C LYS A 5 2.21 21.70 30.99
N LYS A 6 2.46 20.43 30.70
CA LYS A 6 3.60 20.04 29.82
C LYS A 6 3.21 19.26 28.55
N ILE A 7 1.91 19.08 28.26
CA ILE A 7 1.45 18.28 27.13
C ILE A 7 1.07 19.13 25.91
N ASP A 8 0.87 20.45 26.09
CA ASP A 8 0.37 21.34 25.03
C ASP A 8 1.30 21.55 23.82
N ASN A 9 2.52 20.98 23.83
CA ASN A 9 3.47 21.10 22.73
C ASN A 9 4.08 19.76 22.28
N LEU A 10 3.53 18.63 22.68
CA LEU A 10 3.96 17.34 22.17
C LEU A 10 3.11 16.98 20.94
N ASP A 11 3.66 17.19 19.74
CA ASP A 11 3.11 16.66 18.49
C ASP A 11 3.29 15.12 18.50
N PHE A 12 2.36 14.44 19.17
CA PHE A 12 2.39 12.99 19.29
C PHE A 12 1.80 12.35 18.03
N LYS A 13 2.66 11.81 17.19
CA LYS A 13 2.28 11.10 15.97
C LYS A 13 2.35 9.59 16.23
N CYS A 14 1.22 8.91 16.22
CA CYS A 14 1.17 7.45 16.24
C CYS A 14 0.57 6.91 14.96
N GLY A 15 0.96 5.69 14.62
CA GLY A 15 0.34 4.91 13.57
C GLY A 15 -0.36 3.70 14.18
N ILE A 16 -1.52 3.32 13.66
CA ILE A 16 -2.32 2.20 14.12
C ILE A 16 -2.53 1.23 12.97
N GLY A 17 -2.11 -0.02 13.17
CA GLY A 17 -2.42 -1.13 12.27
C GLY A 17 -3.49 -2.03 12.89
N ILE A 18 -4.47 -2.47 12.11
CA ILE A 18 -5.52 -3.38 12.58
C ILE A 18 -5.71 -4.51 11.58
N ASP A 19 -5.68 -5.73 12.09
CA ASP A 19 -6.06 -6.93 11.36
C ASP A 19 -6.77 -7.90 12.29
N TYR A 20 -7.40 -8.94 11.76
CA TYR A 20 -8.05 -9.94 12.59
C TYR A 20 -7.76 -11.35 12.09
N GLY A 21 -7.82 -12.33 13.00
CA GLY A 21 -7.68 -13.73 12.64
C GLY A 21 -7.22 -14.58 13.82
N ARG A 22 -6.91 -15.85 13.52
CA ARG A 22 -6.46 -16.80 14.54
C ARG A 22 -4.99 -16.54 14.87
N MET A 23 -4.70 -16.42 16.16
CA MET A 23 -3.36 -16.31 16.70
C MET A 23 -3.09 -17.43 17.70
N ARG A 24 -1.84 -17.81 17.82
CA ARG A 24 -1.35 -18.66 18.91
C ARG A 24 -0.60 -17.76 19.90
N VAL A 25 -0.92 -17.93 21.17
CA VAL A 25 -0.24 -17.26 22.24
C VAL A 25 0.62 -18.32 22.94
N MET A 26 1.92 -18.08 23.01
CA MET A 26 2.87 -18.98 23.65
C MET A 26 3.55 -18.26 24.80
N LYS A 27 3.64 -18.94 25.95
CA LYS A 27 4.46 -18.48 27.05
C LYS A 27 5.88 -18.93 26.81
N VAL A 28 6.79 -17.96 26.63
CA VAL A 28 8.21 -18.21 26.35
C VAL A 28 9.03 -17.62 27.49
N GLY A 29 10.00 -18.37 27.98
CA GLY A 29 10.91 -17.93 29.01
C GLY A 29 11.98 -18.96 29.32
N VAL A 30 13.03 -18.56 30.00
CA VAL A 30 14.10 -19.45 30.44
C VAL A 30 13.63 -20.15 31.72
N VAL A 31 13.54 -21.48 31.67
CA VAL A 31 13.34 -22.30 32.85
C VAL A 31 14.74 -22.71 33.36
N THR A 32 15.22 -22.05 34.40
CA THR A 32 16.42 -22.50 35.11
C THR A 32 15.98 -23.55 36.12
N LYS A 33 16.66 -24.68 36.17
CA LYS A 33 16.36 -25.77 37.11
C LYS A 33 16.17 -25.22 38.52
N GLY A 34 14.95 -25.36 39.08
CA GLY A 34 14.63 -25.07 40.47
C GLY A 34 14.05 -23.72 40.82
N ALA A 35 13.90 -22.81 39.86
CA ALA A 35 13.23 -21.50 40.09
C ALA A 35 12.29 -21.19 38.90
N GLU A 36 11.04 -21.57 39.00
CA GLU A 36 10.01 -21.02 38.14
C GLU A 36 9.73 -19.59 38.59
N ASN A 37 10.47 -18.63 38.05
CA ASN A 37 10.17 -17.23 38.23
C ASN A 37 9.24 -16.79 37.11
N ASP A 38 7.97 -16.55 37.40
CA ASP A 38 6.97 -16.11 36.42
C ASP A 38 7.32 -14.76 35.78
N ASP A 39 8.14 -13.96 36.44
CA ASP A 39 8.58 -12.66 35.97
C ASP A 39 9.48 -12.73 34.72
N ASN A 40 10.08 -13.86 34.43
CA ASN A 40 10.91 -14.08 33.25
C ASN A 40 10.18 -14.74 32.08
N LYS A 41 8.86 -14.89 32.16
CA LYS A 41 8.04 -15.51 31.11
C LYS A 41 7.27 -14.43 30.35
N GLY A 42 7.60 -14.26 29.06
CA GLY A 42 6.90 -13.37 28.15
C GLY A 42 5.80 -14.09 27.36
N LEU A 43 4.75 -13.38 26.98
CA LEU A 43 3.78 -13.87 26.01
C LEU A 43 4.25 -13.51 24.61
N VAL A 44 4.35 -14.50 23.74
CA VAL A 44 4.67 -14.32 22.32
C VAL A 44 3.42 -14.64 21.52
N TRP A 45 3.01 -13.68 20.72
CA TRP A 45 1.86 -13.77 19.82
C TRP A 45 2.37 -14.20 18.45
N VAL A 46 1.95 -15.37 17.99
CA VAL A 46 2.39 -15.95 16.72
C VAL A 46 1.18 -16.21 15.85
N GLY A 47 1.22 -15.67 14.65
CA GLY A 47 0.17 -15.87 13.66
C GLY A 47 0.20 -14.84 12.56
N TYR A 48 -0.54 -15.13 11.52
CA TYR A 48 -0.67 -14.27 10.35
C TYR A 48 -1.12 -12.85 10.74
N PRO A 49 -2.18 -12.64 11.55
CA PRO A 49 -2.62 -11.31 11.93
C PRO A 49 -1.56 -10.51 12.69
N ALA A 50 -0.81 -11.15 13.59
CA ALA A 50 0.23 -10.46 14.36
C ALA A 50 1.32 -9.88 13.45
N ASN A 51 1.74 -10.64 12.43
CA ASN A 51 2.74 -10.20 11.47
C ASN A 51 2.22 -9.06 10.59
N PHE A 52 0.94 -9.14 10.17
CA PHE A 52 0.32 -8.09 9.37
C PHE A 52 0.15 -6.79 10.15
N VAL A 53 -0.42 -6.85 11.35
CA VAL A 53 -0.57 -5.69 12.23
C VAL A 53 0.76 -4.98 12.46
N SER A 54 1.82 -5.74 12.69
CA SER A 54 3.17 -5.17 12.85
C SER A 54 3.58 -4.35 11.63
N ARG A 55 3.39 -4.89 10.42
CA ARG A 55 3.73 -4.19 9.17
C ARG A 55 2.83 -2.98 8.91
N LEU A 56 1.52 -3.10 9.15
CA LEU A 56 0.60 -1.99 9.03
C LEU A 56 1.00 -0.85 9.98
N THR A 57 1.26 -1.18 11.25
CA THR A 57 1.68 -0.20 12.26
C THR A 57 3.02 0.44 11.89
N ASP A 58 3.94 -0.34 11.33
CA ASP A 58 5.24 0.18 10.88
C ASP A 58 5.12 1.18 9.73
N CYS A 59 4.08 1.09 8.91
CA CYS A 59 3.83 2.01 7.81
C CYS A 59 2.92 3.17 8.19
N ALA A 60 1.97 2.95 9.09
CA ALA A 60 0.94 3.93 9.44
C ALA A 60 1.55 5.26 9.93
N ASN A 61 1.00 6.37 9.41
CA ASN A 61 1.43 7.75 9.71
C ASN A 61 2.89 8.08 9.38
N LYS A 62 3.57 7.25 8.57
CA LYS A 62 4.97 7.47 8.17
C LYS A 62 5.08 7.98 6.74
N GLU A 63 6.06 8.83 6.51
CA GLU A 63 6.45 9.30 5.19
C GLU A 63 7.54 8.39 4.61
N PHE A 64 7.37 8.08 3.33
CA PHE A 64 8.32 7.31 2.55
C PHE A 64 8.72 8.11 1.30
N THR A 65 9.85 7.74 0.74
CA THR A 65 10.33 8.34 -0.49
C THR A 65 10.69 7.22 -1.47
N ASP A 66 9.97 7.19 -2.57
CA ASP A 66 10.25 6.27 -3.67
C ASP A 66 11.09 6.94 -4.75
N ILE A 67 11.89 6.13 -5.39
CA ILE A 67 12.60 6.50 -6.61
C ILE A 67 11.71 6.10 -7.77
N MET A 68 11.23 7.10 -8.50
CA MET A 68 10.45 6.94 -9.72
C MET A 68 11.23 7.46 -10.91
N TYR A 69 10.86 7.02 -12.10
CA TYR A 69 11.43 7.47 -13.35
C TYR A 69 10.36 8.19 -14.16
N GLN A 70 10.57 9.50 -14.37
CA GLN A 70 9.76 10.25 -15.32
C GLN A 70 10.33 10.01 -16.71
N VAL A 71 9.55 9.35 -17.54
CA VAL A 71 9.93 8.93 -18.89
C VAL A 71 9.11 9.72 -19.90
N ASP A 72 9.78 10.55 -20.71
CA ASP A 72 9.20 11.17 -21.90
C ASP A 72 9.57 10.27 -23.08
N ALA A 73 8.59 9.61 -23.63
CA ALA A 73 8.81 8.58 -24.64
C ALA A 73 7.63 8.45 -25.62
N LYS A 74 7.89 7.77 -26.72
CA LYS A 74 6.84 7.23 -27.57
C LYS A 74 6.48 5.84 -27.07
N PHE A 75 5.21 5.68 -26.71
CA PHE A 75 4.65 4.39 -26.30
C PHE A 75 3.82 3.81 -27.44
N TYR A 76 3.96 2.52 -27.66
CA TYR A 76 3.13 1.82 -28.63
C TYR A 76 1.87 1.31 -27.94
N HIS A 77 0.73 1.86 -28.34
CA HIS A 77 -0.58 1.37 -27.92
C HIS A 77 -1.09 0.36 -28.94
N TYR A 78 -1.39 -0.83 -28.47
CA TYR A 78 -1.97 -1.89 -29.29
C TYR A 78 -3.45 -2.01 -28.98
N ASN A 79 -4.28 -1.84 -30.01
CA ASN A 79 -5.73 -2.01 -29.88
C ASN A 79 -6.15 -3.32 -30.57
N LEU A 80 -6.58 -4.30 -29.75
CA LEU A 80 -7.06 -5.61 -30.22
C LEU A 80 -8.35 -5.54 -31.03
N TRP A 81 -9.12 -4.46 -30.91
CA TRP A 81 -10.46 -4.30 -31.49
C TRP A 81 -10.46 -3.48 -32.78
N GLY A 82 -9.28 -3.23 -33.35
CA GLY A 82 -9.13 -2.43 -34.57
C GLY A 82 -9.34 -0.93 -34.34
N ASP A 83 -9.23 -0.16 -35.43
CA ASP A 83 -9.28 1.31 -35.41
C ASP A 83 -10.71 1.88 -35.22
N ASN A 84 -11.58 1.21 -34.47
CA ASN A 84 -12.94 1.68 -34.21
C ASN A 84 -12.92 2.87 -33.23
N THR A 85 -12.72 4.06 -33.78
CA THR A 85 -12.77 5.35 -33.07
C THR A 85 -14.18 5.68 -32.53
N LEU A 86 -15.22 4.95 -32.96
CA LEU A 86 -16.61 5.13 -32.51
C LEU A 86 -16.81 4.92 -30.99
N PHE A 87 -15.91 4.20 -30.33
CA PHE A 87 -15.98 3.96 -28.87
C PHE A 87 -14.89 4.69 -28.08
N GLY A 88 -14.21 5.69 -28.66
CA GLY A 88 -13.21 6.49 -27.96
C GLY A 88 -11.86 5.77 -27.72
N PHE A 89 -11.64 4.62 -28.33
CA PHE A 89 -10.35 3.92 -28.22
C PHE A 89 -9.33 4.55 -29.17
N LYS A 90 -8.10 4.74 -28.65
CA LYS A 90 -6.98 5.19 -29.49
C LYS A 90 -6.64 4.09 -30.52
N PRO A 91 -6.43 4.45 -31.79
CA PRO A 91 -5.95 3.48 -32.78
C PRO A 91 -4.58 2.95 -32.41
N SER A 92 -4.22 1.78 -32.93
CA SER A 92 -2.88 1.22 -32.71
C SER A 92 -1.83 2.14 -33.31
N GLY A 93 -0.78 2.43 -32.54
CA GLY A 93 0.26 3.35 -33.00
C GLY A 93 1.18 3.86 -31.90
N TRP A 94 2.13 4.68 -32.32
CA TRP A 94 3.07 5.34 -31.41
C TRP A 94 2.54 6.70 -30.98
N TYR A 95 2.42 6.88 -29.67
CA TYR A 95 1.99 8.14 -29.06
C TYR A 95 3.07 8.66 -28.12
N ARG A 96 3.35 9.96 -28.19
CA ARG A 96 4.28 10.59 -27.25
C ARG A 96 3.53 10.91 -25.95
N GLU A 97 4.03 10.39 -24.86
CA GLU A 97 3.46 10.58 -23.52
C GLU A 97 4.59 10.71 -22.50
N THR A 98 4.29 11.38 -21.40
CA THR A 98 5.16 11.41 -20.23
C THR A 98 4.52 10.54 -19.16
N GLN A 99 5.21 9.50 -18.73
CA GLN A 99 4.74 8.59 -17.69
C GLN A 99 5.72 8.58 -16.51
N LYS A 100 5.19 8.29 -15.33
CA LYS A 100 6.00 7.98 -14.14
C LYS A 100 5.97 6.48 -13.93
N LEU A 101 7.14 5.87 -13.94
CA LEU A 101 7.31 4.43 -13.84
C LEU A 101 8.23 4.08 -12.67
N THR A 102 7.98 2.96 -12.03
CA THR A 102 8.95 2.33 -11.13
C THR A 102 10.13 1.76 -11.93
N ALA A 103 11.19 1.38 -11.25
CA ALA A 103 12.33 0.73 -11.92
C ALA A 103 11.92 -0.57 -12.64
N GLU A 104 11.00 -1.34 -12.04
CA GLU A 104 10.51 -2.60 -12.62
C GLU A 104 9.63 -2.35 -13.83
N GLU A 105 8.68 -1.42 -13.75
CA GLU A 105 7.82 -1.04 -14.88
C GLU A 105 8.63 -0.48 -16.04
N LEU A 106 9.66 0.34 -15.74
CA LEU A 106 10.57 0.85 -16.77
C LEU A 106 11.34 -0.29 -17.41
N ALA A 107 11.92 -1.21 -16.63
CA ALA A 107 12.63 -2.37 -17.18
C ALA A 107 11.72 -3.24 -18.05
N GLN A 108 10.49 -3.50 -17.60
CA GLN A 108 9.49 -4.25 -18.39
C GLN A 108 9.09 -3.52 -19.66
N SER A 109 9.00 -2.18 -19.64
CA SER A 109 8.62 -1.36 -20.79
C SER A 109 9.73 -1.30 -21.83
N LEU A 110 10.99 -1.33 -21.38
CA LEU A 110 12.17 -1.38 -22.27
C LEU A 110 12.43 -2.78 -22.83
N ALA A 111 11.87 -3.81 -22.21
CA ALA A 111 12.00 -5.18 -22.69
C ALA A 111 11.30 -5.33 -24.04
N VAL A 112 11.93 -6.10 -24.92
CA VAL A 112 11.35 -6.44 -26.22
C VAL A 112 10.22 -7.44 -25.98
N LYS A 113 8.99 -7.06 -26.34
CA LYS A 113 7.83 -7.95 -26.27
C LYS A 113 7.61 -8.63 -27.60
N THR A 114 7.40 -9.92 -27.56
CA THR A 114 6.98 -10.72 -28.72
C THR A 114 5.46 -10.71 -28.76
N VAL A 115 4.91 -10.09 -29.77
CA VAL A 115 3.48 -10.11 -30.03
C VAL A 115 3.22 -11.09 -31.15
N GLY A 116 2.53 -12.19 -30.88
CA GLY A 116 2.22 -13.21 -31.86
C GLY A 116 0.74 -13.23 -32.22
N TYR A 117 0.43 -13.25 -33.50
CA TYR A 117 -0.89 -13.60 -34.01
C TYR A 117 -0.73 -14.71 -35.04
N GLY A 118 -1.23 -15.89 -34.72
CA GLY A 118 -1.04 -17.08 -35.55
C GLY A 118 0.42 -17.53 -35.62
N SER A 119 0.92 -17.82 -36.81
CA SER A 119 2.30 -18.27 -37.03
C SER A 119 3.34 -17.15 -37.19
N ALA A 120 2.93 -15.88 -37.12
CA ALA A 120 3.82 -14.73 -37.28
C ALA A 120 4.17 -14.14 -35.91
N LEU A 121 5.44 -14.27 -35.51
CA LEU A 121 6.00 -13.64 -34.31
C LEU A 121 6.56 -12.26 -34.69
N THR A 122 5.96 -11.20 -34.19
CA THR A 122 6.48 -9.85 -34.36
C THR A 122 7.11 -9.39 -33.04
N VAL A 123 8.40 -9.06 -33.09
CA VAL A 123 9.13 -8.49 -31.97
C VAL A 123 8.95 -6.98 -32.03
N SER A 124 8.34 -6.37 -31.02
CA SER A 124 8.15 -4.93 -30.96
C SER A 124 8.68 -4.36 -29.66
N LYS A 125 9.36 -3.20 -29.74
CA LYS A 125 9.62 -2.36 -28.59
C LYS A 125 8.32 -1.64 -28.21
N CYS A 126 7.92 -1.71 -26.94
CA CYS A 126 6.73 -1.00 -26.46
C CYS A 126 6.98 0.46 -26.12
N ILE A 127 8.24 0.86 -26.00
CA ILE A 127 8.67 2.20 -25.60
C ILE A 127 9.91 2.62 -26.41
N ASP A 128 9.89 3.85 -26.88
CA ASP A 128 11.05 4.52 -27.49
C ASP A 128 11.35 5.78 -26.66
N PRO A 129 12.28 5.72 -25.70
CA PRO A 129 12.52 6.79 -24.75
C PRO A 129 13.25 7.96 -25.43
N VAL A 130 12.72 9.17 -25.22
CA VAL A 130 13.36 10.43 -25.57
C VAL A 130 14.18 10.98 -24.42
N SER A 131 13.63 10.90 -23.21
CA SER A 131 14.35 11.26 -21.98
C SER A 131 13.86 10.46 -20.78
N ILE A 132 14.79 10.14 -19.88
CA ILE A 132 14.50 9.46 -18.63
C ILE A 132 15.12 10.29 -17.51
N LYS A 133 14.32 10.72 -16.55
CA LYS A 133 14.76 11.45 -15.36
C LYS A 133 14.37 10.69 -14.11
N GLN A 134 15.31 10.47 -13.23
CA GLN A 134 15.05 9.97 -11.89
C GLN A 134 14.43 11.08 -11.04
N ILE A 135 13.30 10.79 -10.42
CA ILE A 135 12.60 11.70 -9.51
C ILE A 135 12.36 11.00 -8.17
N LYS A 136 12.29 11.80 -7.12
CA LYS A 136 11.91 11.31 -5.78
C LYS A 136 10.46 11.69 -5.53
N GLU A 137 9.61 10.71 -5.29
CA GLU A 137 8.21 10.91 -4.94
C GLU A 137 8.00 10.58 -3.47
N LYS A 138 7.55 11.59 -2.73
CA LYS A 138 7.17 11.40 -1.33
C LYS A 138 5.73 10.97 -1.25
N TYR A 139 5.44 10.03 -0.36
CA TYR A 139 4.09 9.63 -0.02
C TYR A 139 4.00 9.33 1.47
N LYS A 140 2.81 9.44 2.02
CA LYS A 140 2.50 9.18 3.42
C LYS A 140 1.34 8.21 3.47
N TYR A 141 1.46 7.20 4.32
CA TYR A 141 0.32 6.36 4.67
C TYR A 141 -0.55 7.07 5.70
N ASP A 142 -1.85 6.79 5.66
CA ASP A 142 -2.80 7.30 6.63
C ASP A 142 -2.46 6.81 8.05
N ALA A 143 -2.97 7.51 9.06
CA ALA A 143 -2.63 7.23 10.45
C ALA A 143 -3.18 5.88 10.95
N ILE A 144 -4.31 5.44 10.42
CA ILE A 144 -4.91 4.14 10.73
C ILE A 144 -4.91 3.32 9.44
N LEU A 145 -4.31 2.12 9.50
CA LEU A 145 -4.30 1.16 8.41
C LEU A 145 -4.99 -0.14 8.84
N VAL A 146 -5.90 -0.62 8.00
CA VAL A 146 -6.65 -1.85 8.27
C VAL A 146 -6.60 -2.78 7.06
N SER A 147 -6.66 -4.08 7.30
CA SER A 147 -6.80 -5.06 6.22
C SER A 147 -8.19 -4.94 5.56
N ASP A 148 -8.28 -5.37 4.31
CA ASP A 148 -9.53 -5.40 3.56
C ASP A 148 -10.64 -6.16 4.29
N ALA A 149 -10.28 -7.25 4.97
CA ALA A 149 -11.21 -8.04 5.76
C ALA A 149 -11.79 -7.27 6.96
N VAL A 150 -10.94 -6.49 7.65
CA VAL A 150 -11.38 -5.62 8.77
C VAL A 150 -12.30 -4.52 8.24
N TYR A 151 -11.92 -3.84 7.15
CA TYR A 151 -12.75 -2.79 6.56
C TYR A 151 -14.12 -3.32 6.10
N LYS A 152 -14.16 -4.45 5.41
CA LYS A 152 -15.41 -5.08 4.98
C LYS A 152 -16.30 -5.48 6.15
N GLY A 153 -15.70 -6.05 7.20
CA GLY A 153 -16.41 -6.38 8.44
C GLY A 153 -16.98 -5.12 9.11
N PHE A 154 -16.16 -4.08 9.28
CA PHE A 154 -16.59 -2.82 9.88
C PHE A 154 -17.75 -2.19 9.09
N LYS A 155 -17.63 -2.10 7.77
CA LYS A 155 -18.68 -1.56 6.89
C LYS A 155 -19.98 -2.33 6.96
N LYS A 156 -19.90 -3.66 7.10
CA LYS A 156 -21.07 -4.53 7.21
C LYS A 156 -21.82 -4.33 8.53
N GLU A 157 -21.07 -4.28 9.64
CA GLU A 157 -21.66 -4.18 10.98
C GLU A 157 -22.07 -2.75 11.35
N ASN A 158 -21.42 -1.74 10.74
CA ASN A 158 -21.65 -0.32 11.02
C ASN A 158 -21.90 0.50 9.74
N PRO A 159 -22.92 0.17 8.93
CA PRO A 159 -23.13 0.82 7.63
C PRO A 159 -23.50 2.30 7.74
N ASN A 160 -23.99 2.74 8.89
CA ASN A 160 -24.40 4.13 9.15
C ASN A 160 -23.34 4.93 9.89
N ASP A 161 -22.13 4.40 10.08
CA ASP A 161 -21.04 5.15 10.67
C ASP A 161 -20.62 6.31 9.76
N ASN A 162 -20.35 7.47 10.32
CA ASN A 162 -20.00 8.67 9.55
C ASN A 162 -18.76 8.44 8.70
N SER A 163 -17.78 7.69 9.17
CA SER A 163 -16.56 7.40 8.42
C SER A 163 -16.82 6.57 7.16
N ILE A 164 -17.90 5.76 7.17
CA ILE A 164 -18.35 4.98 6.02
C ILE A 164 -19.18 5.86 5.07
N LEU A 165 -20.15 6.61 5.61
CA LEU A 165 -21.05 7.46 4.82
C LEU A 165 -20.29 8.58 4.09
N GLU A 166 -19.31 9.16 4.73
CA GLU A 166 -18.49 10.25 4.19
C GLU A 166 -17.24 9.77 3.43
N ASN A 167 -17.08 8.44 3.27
CA ASN A 167 -15.97 7.81 2.55
C ASN A 167 -14.58 8.25 3.07
N TRP A 168 -14.36 8.28 4.37
CA TRP A 168 -13.07 8.60 4.95
C TRP A 168 -12.03 7.52 4.69
N TRP A 169 -12.45 6.27 4.58
CA TRP A 169 -11.59 5.12 4.29
C TRP A 169 -11.24 5.06 2.81
N LYS A 170 -9.96 4.97 2.52
CA LYS A 170 -9.44 4.89 1.16
C LYS A 170 -8.47 3.74 1.01
N VAL A 171 -8.51 3.08 -0.14
CA VAL A 171 -7.49 2.09 -0.49
C VAL A 171 -6.15 2.81 -0.65
N GLN A 172 -5.12 2.28 0.00
CA GLN A 172 -3.78 2.84 -0.09
C GLN A 172 -3.19 2.56 -1.48
N LYS A 173 -2.70 3.60 -2.13
CA LYS A 173 -2.18 3.52 -3.51
C LYS A 173 -0.88 2.73 -3.62
N ARG A 174 -0.12 2.64 -2.54
CA ARG A 174 1.15 1.93 -2.48
C ARG A 174 0.97 0.63 -1.73
N SER A 175 1.48 -0.45 -2.30
CA SER A 175 1.50 -1.74 -1.62
C SER A 175 2.46 -1.71 -0.42
N ILE A 176 2.06 -2.37 0.65
CA ILE A 176 2.94 -2.62 1.79
C ILE A 176 3.66 -3.94 1.51
N ARG A 177 4.97 -3.97 1.78
CA ARG A 177 5.81 -5.13 1.51
C ARG A 177 5.20 -6.43 2.00
N ASP A 178 5.17 -7.45 1.14
CA ASP A 178 4.61 -8.78 1.38
C ASP A 178 3.13 -8.77 1.82
N ILE A 179 2.37 -7.76 1.40
CA ILE A 179 0.91 -7.70 1.53
C ILE A 179 0.34 -7.65 0.11
N ASP A 180 -0.44 -8.67 -0.26
CA ASP A 180 -0.99 -8.91 -1.59
C ASP A 180 -2.49 -8.58 -1.70
N PHE A 181 -3.05 -7.96 -0.67
CA PHE A 181 -4.45 -7.52 -0.64
C PHE A 181 -4.55 -6.01 -0.39
N ASP A 182 -5.72 -5.45 -0.65
CA ASP A 182 -6.00 -4.04 -0.41
C ASP A 182 -5.88 -3.69 1.07
N VAL A 183 -5.11 -2.63 1.35
CA VAL A 183 -5.02 -2.00 2.65
C VAL A 183 -5.84 -0.72 2.62
N TRP A 184 -6.76 -0.59 3.55
CA TRP A 184 -7.57 0.60 3.72
C TRP A 184 -6.98 1.49 4.79
N GLY A 185 -7.00 2.79 4.55
CA GLY A 185 -6.49 3.78 5.50
C GLY A 185 -7.46 4.91 5.72
N ALA A 186 -7.34 5.52 6.89
CA ALA A 186 -8.04 6.74 7.27
C ALA A 186 -7.20 7.58 8.22
N ASP A 187 -7.32 8.91 8.09
CA ASP A 187 -6.85 9.87 9.08
C ASP A 187 -8.05 10.28 9.92
N LEU A 188 -8.14 9.76 11.15
CA LEU A 188 -9.21 10.08 12.08
C LEU A 188 -8.73 11.14 13.08
N HIS A 189 -9.48 12.20 13.21
CA HIS A 189 -9.25 13.22 14.22
C HIS A 189 -10.31 13.08 15.31
N TRP A 190 -9.85 12.92 16.56
CA TRP A 190 -10.73 12.93 17.71
C TRP A 190 -10.95 14.36 18.16
N ILE A 191 -12.17 14.81 18.13
CA ILE A 191 -12.55 16.07 18.76
C ILE A 191 -13.08 15.71 20.15
N PHE A 192 -12.30 16.03 21.17
CA PHE A 192 -12.78 15.95 22.54
C PHE A 192 -13.65 17.18 22.75
N SER A 193 -14.97 17.00 22.85
CA SER A 193 -15.87 18.04 23.36
C SER A 193 -15.68 18.12 24.86
N ASP A 194 -15.29 19.29 25.36
CA ASP A 194 -15.25 19.61 26.78
C ASP A 194 -16.64 19.49 27.43
#